data_4d0ceff347febca4a31162b5de464a24
#
_entry.id   4d0ceff347febca4a31162b5de464a24
#
_cell.length_a   1.000
_cell.length_b   1.000
_cell.length_c   1.000
_cell.angle_alpha   90.00
_cell.angle_beta   90.00
_cell.angle_gamma   90.00
#
_symmetry.space_group_name_H-M   'P 1'
#
loop_
_entity.id
_entity.type
_entity.pdbx_description
1 polymer ?
#
loop_
_entity_poly.entity_id
_entity_poly.type
_entity_poly.pdbx_seq_one_letter_code
_entity_poly.pdbx_strand_id
1 'polypeptide(L)' 'MGQIRQNLVGERVKEARANSQPPITQQELSKRLFKQGVSVDRAGIAKIESGIRGVLDFELVALAKALNVKVSWLLGVKE' A
#
# COMPACT_ATOMS: atom_id res chain seq x y z
N MET A 1 2.48 22.60 -11.14
CA MET A 1 3.26 21.41 -11.40
C MET A 1 3.08 20.41 -10.29
N GLY A 2 2.85 19.17 -10.62
CA GLY A 2 2.64 18.12 -9.65
C GLY A 2 3.93 17.66 -9.00
N GLN A 3 3.79 17.06 -7.83
CA GLN A 3 4.85 16.41 -7.12
C GLN A 3 5.28 15.13 -7.86
N ILE A 4 6.57 14.86 -7.94
CA ILE A 4 7.06 13.60 -8.50
C ILE A 4 6.80 12.51 -7.43
N ARG A 5 6.03 11.50 -7.81
CA ARG A 5 5.73 10.41 -6.89
C ARG A 5 6.94 9.47 -6.77
N GLN A 6 7.16 8.97 -5.56
CA GLN A 6 8.26 8.06 -5.26
C GLN A 6 7.85 6.58 -5.37
N ASN A 7 6.59 6.31 -5.72
CA ASN A 7 6.11 4.95 -5.92
C ASN A 7 4.94 4.94 -6.90
N LEU A 8 4.66 3.77 -7.46
CA LEU A 8 3.56 3.56 -8.41
C LEU A 8 2.28 3.08 -7.73
N VAL A 9 2.34 2.68 -6.48
CA VAL A 9 1.28 1.86 -5.88
C VAL A 9 0.41 2.61 -4.88
N GLY A 10 0.82 3.80 -4.42
CA GLY A 10 0.17 4.48 -3.31
C GLY A 10 -1.31 4.75 -3.51
N GLU A 11 -1.70 5.21 -4.69
CA GLU A 11 -3.10 5.50 -4.97
C GLU A 11 -3.94 4.24 -4.96
N ARG A 12 -3.40 3.13 -5.48
CA ARG A 12 -4.10 1.85 -5.47
C ARG A 12 -4.16 1.22 -4.09
N VAL A 13 -3.14 1.44 -3.26
CA VAL A 13 -3.19 1.02 -1.86
C VAL A 13 -4.38 1.69 -1.17
N LYS A 14 -4.53 2.98 -1.34
CA LYS A 14 -5.65 3.73 -0.75
C LYS A 14 -6.99 3.24 -1.30
N GLU A 15 -7.07 3.02 -2.61
CA GLU A 15 -8.27 2.51 -3.27
C GLU A 15 -8.66 1.14 -2.73
N ALA A 16 -7.70 0.22 -2.62
CA ALA A 16 -7.96 -1.12 -2.12
C ALA A 16 -8.45 -1.10 -0.67
N ARG A 17 -7.87 -0.22 0.17
CA ARG A 17 -8.37 -0.06 1.54
C ARG A 17 -9.82 0.39 1.56
N ALA A 18 -10.12 1.43 0.77
CA ALA A 18 -11.47 2.01 0.74
C ALA A 18 -12.51 1.03 0.21
N ASN A 19 -12.11 0.17 -0.74
CA ASN A 19 -13.02 -0.77 -1.39
C ASN A 19 -13.17 -2.10 -0.64
N SER A 20 -12.42 -2.32 0.42
CA SER A 20 -12.56 -3.53 1.24
C SER A 20 -13.89 -3.49 2.00
N GLN A 21 -14.41 -4.68 2.33
CA GLN A 21 -15.67 -4.82 3.05
C GLN A 21 -15.43 -5.58 4.38
N PRO A 22 -15.37 -4.88 5.51
CA PRO A 22 -15.45 -3.42 5.68
C PRO A 22 -14.15 -2.73 5.24
N PRO A 23 -14.17 -1.41 5.07
CA PRO A 23 -12.96 -0.68 4.69
C PRO A 23 -11.82 -0.89 5.70
N ILE A 24 -10.60 -0.96 5.19
CA ILE A 24 -9.40 -1.16 5.99
C ILE A 24 -8.80 0.22 6.30
N THR A 25 -8.62 0.54 7.58
CA THR A 25 -7.97 1.80 7.97
C THR A 25 -6.46 1.69 7.73
N GLN A 26 -5.79 2.83 7.70
CA GLN A 26 -4.32 2.84 7.64
C GLN A 26 -3.71 2.11 8.83
N GLN A 27 -4.29 2.27 10.02
CA GLN A 27 -3.83 1.59 11.22
C GLN A 27 -3.98 0.07 11.11
N GLU A 28 -5.11 -0.40 10.58
CA GLU A 28 -5.32 -1.83 10.39
C GLU A 28 -4.34 -2.39 9.35
N LEU A 29 -4.10 -1.66 8.28
CA LEU A 29 -3.12 -2.07 7.28
C LEU A 29 -1.73 -2.19 7.89
N SER A 30 -1.33 -1.23 8.71
CA SER A 30 -0.06 -1.28 9.43
C SER A 30 0.05 -2.57 10.26
N LYS A 31 -1.01 -2.92 10.98
CA LYS A 31 -1.04 -4.16 11.78
C LYS A 31 -0.90 -5.41 10.91
N ARG A 32 -1.56 -5.44 9.77
CA ARG A 32 -1.47 -6.59 8.85
C ARG A 32 -0.07 -6.75 8.30
N LEU A 33 0.61 -5.65 7.99
CA LEU A 33 2.00 -5.69 7.55
C LEU A 33 2.91 -6.20 8.66
N PHE A 34 2.70 -5.72 9.88
CA PHE A 34 3.51 -6.15 11.02
C PHE A 34 3.40 -7.66 11.25
N LYS A 35 2.21 -8.24 11.08
CA LYS A 35 2.01 -9.68 11.18
C LYS A 35 2.81 -10.47 10.15
N GLN A 36 3.18 -9.84 9.04
CA GLN A 36 4.02 -10.45 8.01
C GLN A 36 5.50 -10.15 8.23
N GLY A 37 5.86 -9.51 9.35
CA GLY A 37 7.24 -9.15 9.64
C GLY A 37 7.70 -7.88 8.94
N VAL A 38 6.76 -7.08 8.41
CA VAL A 38 7.06 -5.85 7.70
C VAL A 38 6.61 -4.66 8.53
N SER A 39 7.57 -3.86 8.97
CA SER A 39 7.29 -2.74 9.87
C SER A 39 7.09 -1.44 9.08
N VAL A 40 5.85 -1.09 8.86
CA VAL A 40 5.45 0.19 8.28
C VAL A 40 4.33 0.73 9.15
N ASP A 41 4.57 1.84 9.82
CA ASP A 41 3.56 2.41 10.71
C ASP A 41 2.51 3.20 9.91
N ARG A 42 1.50 3.68 10.63
CA ARG A 42 0.41 4.46 10.01
C ARG A 42 0.94 5.66 9.22
N ALA A 43 1.92 6.38 9.77
CA ALA A 43 2.51 7.52 9.09
C ALA A 43 3.23 7.10 7.82
N GLY A 44 3.92 5.95 7.86
CA GLY A 44 4.58 5.39 6.67
C GLY A 44 3.58 5.03 5.58
N ILE A 45 2.44 4.45 5.96
CA ILE A 45 1.37 4.13 4.99
C ILE A 45 0.82 5.41 4.37
N ALA A 46 0.58 6.44 5.19
CA ALA A 46 0.10 7.72 4.67
C ALA A 46 1.08 8.31 3.65
N LYS A 47 2.38 8.20 3.91
CA LYS A 47 3.42 8.68 2.99
C LYS A 47 3.47 7.85 1.70
N ILE A 48 3.26 6.55 1.79
CA ILE A 48 3.16 5.70 0.60
C ILE A 48 1.97 6.15 -0.24
N GLU A 49 0.81 6.34 0.36
CA GLU A 49 -0.41 6.72 -0.35
C GLU A 49 -0.30 8.08 -1.00
N SER A 50 0.39 9.02 -0.36
CA SER A 50 0.61 10.35 -0.92
C SER A 50 1.75 10.41 -1.93
N GLY A 51 2.53 9.34 -2.07
CA GLY A 51 3.63 9.25 -3.02
C GLY A 51 4.93 9.89 -2.55
N ILE A 52 5.01 10.28 -1.29
CA ILE A 52 6.21 10.92 -0.73
C ILE A 52 7.32 9.89 -0.45
N ARG A 53 6.93 8.65 -0.17
CA ARG A 53 7.83 7.58 0.24
C ARG A 53 7.91 6.50 -0.84
N GLY A 54 9.09 5.97 -1.08
CA GLY A 54 9.25 4.79 -1.93
C GLY A 54 8.74 3.54 -1.24
N VAL A 55 8.56 2.47 -2.01
CA VAL A 55 8.09 1.17 -1.53
C VAL A 55 9.13 0.13 -1.92
N LEU A 56 9.63 -0.59 -0.93
CA LEU A 56 10.60 -1.68 -1.17
C LEU A 56 9.86 -2.91 -1.69
N ASP A 57 10.58 -3.78 -2.38
CA ASP A 57 9.98 -4.95 -3.03
C ASP A 57 9.22 -5.85 -2.04
N PHE A 58 9.81 -6.14 -0.89
CA PHE A 58 9.12 -6.98 0.10
C PHE A 58 7.93 -6.27 0.74
N GLU A 59 7.98 -4.93 0.84
CA GLU A 59 6.82 -4.14 1.29
C GLU A 59 5.68 -4.24 0.29
N LEU A 60 6.00 -4.20 -0.99
CA LEU A 60 5.00 -4.33 -2.06
C LEU A 60 4.28 -5.66 -1.98
N VAL A 61 5.02 -6.76 -1.82
CA VAL A 61 4.43 -8.09 -1.68
C VAL A 61 3.55 -8.16 -0.44
N ALA A 62 4.01 -7.60 0.67
CA ALA A 62 3.24 -7.59 1.92
C ALA A 62 1.96 -6.78 1.80
N LEU A 63 2.01 -5.64 1.11
CA LEU A 63 0.82 -4.82 0.85
C LEU A 63 -0.21 -5.59 0.03
N ALA A 64 0.23 -6.27 -1.02
CA ALA A 64 -0.66 -7.06 -1.87
C ALA A 64 -1.37 -8.15 -1.06
N LYS A 65 -0.63 -8.85 -0.21
CA LYS A 65 -1.21 -9.89 0.65
C LYS A 65 -2.18 -9.30 1.67
N ALA A 66 -1.79 -8.20 2.31
CA ALA A 66 -2.62 -7.58 3.34
C ALA A 66 -3.94 -7.05 2.77
N LEU A 67 -3.92 -6.59 1.52
CA LEU A 67 -5.08 -6.03 0.86
C LEU A 67 -5.84 -7.06 0.00
N ASN A 68 -5.30 -8.27 -0.10
CA ASN A 68 -5.87 -9.35 -0.91
C ASN A 68 -6.04 -8.93 -2.37
N VAL A 69 -5.01 -8.33 -2.93
CA VAL A 69 -4.97 -7.93 -4.34
C VAL A 69 -3.68 -8.46 -4.96
N LYS A 70 -3.62 -8.47 -6.29
CA LYS A 70 -2.43 -8.88 -7.01
C LYS A 70 -1.40 -7.76 -7.01
N VAL A 71 -0.12 -8.14 -6.98
CA VAL A 71 0.98 -7.17 -7.12
C VAL A 71 0.84 -6.41 -8.45
N SER A 72 0.49 -7.12 -9.53
CA SER A 72 0.30 -6.48 -10.84
C SER A 72 -0.79 -5.41 -10.80
N TRP A 73 -1.87 -5.67 -10.06
CA TRP A 73 -2.93 -4.68 -9.91
C TRP A 73 -2.43 -3.44 -9.18
N LEU A 74 -1.65 -3.62 -8.10
CA LEU A 74 -1.08 -2.48 -7.37
C LEU A 74 -0.16 -1.66 -8.27
N LEU A 75 0.61 -2.32 -9.13
CA LEU A 75 1.53 -1.65 -10.04
C LEU A 75 0.82 -1.03 -11.24
N GLY A 76 -0.43 -1.39 -11.48
CA GLY A 76 -1.17 -0.90 -12.62
C GLY A 76 -0.72 -1.49 -13.94
N VAL A 77 -0.13 -2.69 -13.93
CA VAL A 77 0.30 -3.38 -15.15
C VAL A 77 -0.64 -4.53 -15.47
N LYS A 78 -0.83 -4.77 -16.75
CA LYS A 78 -1.65 -5.89 -17.22
C LYS A 78 -0.86 -7.18 -17.11
N GLU A 79 -1.56 -8.24 -16.77
CA GLU A 79 -1.00 -9.59 -16.75
C GLU A 79 -1.00 -10.19 -18.14
#